data_81fce871b839f2dfa76664deaaa227ba
#
_entry.id   81fce871b839f2dfa76664deaaa227ba
#
_cell.length_a   1.000
_cell.length_b   1.000
_cell.length_c   1.000
_cell.angle_alpha   90.00
_cell.angle_beta   90.00
_cell.angle_gamma   90.00
#
_symmetry.space_group_name_H-M   'P 1'
#
loop_
_entity.id
_entity.type
_entity.pdbx_description
1 polymer ?
#
loop_
_entity_poly.entity_id
_entity_poly.type
_entity_poly.pdbx_seq_one_letter_code
_entity_poly.pdbx_strand_id
1 'polypeptide(L)'
;MADNKTTATELLERLHKMAIFRLSLGSKELFHSNFLEYLWDCDKESFKEIIRNLCGDNQVLTADQKYFISREKENFDVCIYHTSNNEEDGKAVYDVIIENKVKSIPYKEQLAEYVGKVADKKQEKSPAYLLLSLAKDFPDKEDEEIKDTWKVVHYGTLRDAIWAQEKWRSEPFVEEYCDFIKTLDELGAAILDGMDREYLFPNVEDYKKERLHDLYIKMRCSWFATALKTELGKNIDKRKIRIVSKYEERLPDCVNLNVAMNQGNGQIAAWICDRNMNTFEIVIQGDQYRHGINQIGIKKSKSKEIENDYYQVKENDRASFKHFVLNWLYGRLENLQDVNAYYFLNFLDDFNCFNSNQSDIRPESKKEKVYYFRKTKTPKAGPFDCYSDDYIYRYVSISNCTVHTLRDKMLNDILRIFYNLPDLS
;
A
#
# COMPACT_ATOMS: atom_id res chain seq x y z
N MET A 1 18.23 -19.69 28.54
CA MET A 1 19.20 -18.95 27.74
C MET A 1 18.38 -17.92 27.00
N ALA A 2 18.64 -16.61 27.21
CA ALA A 2 17.97 -15.58 26.42
C ALA A 2 18.48 -15.72 24.99
N ASP A 3 17.61 -16.01 24.03
CA ASP A 3 17.94 -15.94 22.62
C ASP A 3 18.37 -14.50 22.34
N ASN A 4 19.65 -14.32 22.06
CA ASN A 4 20.21 -13.04 21.65
C ASN A 4 19.65 -12.72 20.25
N LYS A 5 18.47 -12.12 20.21
CA LYS A 5 17.82 -11.72 18.96
C LYS A 5 18.64 -10.59 18.34
N THR A 6 19.14 -10.80 17.13
CA THR A 6 19.92 -9.79 16.40
C THR A 6 19.06 -8.53 16.22
N THR A 7 19.59 -7.38 16.56
CA THR A 7 18.86 -6.12 16.48
C THR A 7 18.75 -5.62 15.04
N ALA A 8 17.76 -4.77 14.77
CA ALA A 8 17.61 -4.15 13.46
C ALA A 8 18.87 -3.34 13.06
N THR A 9 19.53 -2.68 14.00
CA THR A 9 20.77 -1.93 13.77
C THR A 9 21.90 -2.85 13.32
N GLU A 10 22.10 -4.00 14.00
CA GLU A 10 23.12 -4.98 13.60
C GLU A 10 22.85 -5.59 12.21
N LEU A 11 21.59 -5.80 11.88
CA LEU A 11 21.18 -6.28 10.55
C LEU A 11 21.42 -5.23 9.45
N LEU A 12 21.15 -3.96 9.73
CA LEU A 12 21.47 -2.85 8.81
C LEU A 12 22.98 -2.75 8.58
N GLU A 13 23.79 -2.84 9.64
CA GLU A 13 25.25 -2.84 9.51
C GLU A 13 25.79 -4.04 8.72
N ARG A 14 25.18 -5.23 8.91
CA ARG A 14 25.52 -6.43 8.16
C ARG A 14 25.19 -6.25 6.68
N LEU A 15 24.01 -5.78 6.33
CA LEU A 15 23.62 -5.46 4.94
C LEU A 15 24.58 -4.44 4.31
N HIS A 16 24.94 -3.39 5.03
CA HIS A 16 25.87 -2.35 4.54
C HIS A 16 27.23 -2.92 4.11
N LYS A 17 27.69 -4.00 4.73
CA LYS A 17 28.99 -4.65 4.42
C LYS A 17 28.91 -5.59 3.21
N MET A 18 27.70 -6.05 2.81
CA MET A 18 27.53 -6.95 1.67
C MET A 18 27.69 -6.23 0.33
N ALA A 19 28.55 -6.74 -0.54
CA ALA A 19 28.75 -6.17 -1.87
C ALA A 19 27.44 -6.23 -2.69
N ILE A 20 26.76 -7.36 -2.64
CA ILE A 20 25.50 -7.61 -3.33
C ILE A 20 24.38 -6.62 -2.91
N PHE A 21 24.27 -6.30 -1.63
CA PHE A 21 23.34 -5.30 -1.14
C PHE A 21 23.64 -3.91 -1.70
N ARG A 22 24.91 -3.51 -1.70
CA ARG A 22 25.34 -2.21 -2.26
C ARG A 22 25.06 -2.11 -3.74
N LEU A 23 25.24 -3.20 -4.50
CA LEU A 23 24.95 -3.28 -5.93
C LEU A 23 23.45 -3.27 -6.21
N SER A 24 22.61 -3.87 -5.33
CA SER A 24 21.16 -3.93 -5.48
C SER A 24 20.44 -2.60 -5.22
N LEU A 25 21.07 -1.62 -4.57
CA LEU A 25 20.43 -0.38 -4.13
C LEU A 25 19.85 0.50 -5.24
N GLY A 26 20.30 0.31 -6.48
CA GLY A 26 19.83 1.07 -7.65
C GLY A 26 18.52 0.59 -8.25
N SER A 27 18.30 -0.72 -8.32
CA SER A 27 17.21 -1.34 -9.07
C SER A 27 16.31 -2.28 -8.27
N LYS A 28 16.67 -2.59 -7.04
CA LYS A 28 15.83 -3.31 -6.05
C LYS A 28 15.14 -4.57 -6.60
N GLU A 29 13.89 -4.46 -7.10
CA GLU A 29 13.13 -5.59 -7.64
C GLU A 29 13.76 -6.13 -8.92
N LEU A 30 14.19 -5.26 -9.82
CA LEU A 30 14.92 -5.65 -11.04
C LEU A 30 16.22 -6.43 -10.72
N PHE A 31 16.91 -6.10 -9.62
CA PHE A 31 18.08 -6.89 -9.21
C PHE A 31 17.74 -8.36 -8.94
N HIS A 32 16.60 -8.62 -8.28
CA HIS A 32 16.17 -9.98 -8.00
C HIS A 32 15.72 -10.71 -9.27
N SER A 33 15.08 -10.00 -10.20
CA SER A 33 14.74 -10.55 -11.53
C SER A 33 15.98 -10.92 -12.31
N ASN A 34 17.04 -10.07 -12.28
CA ASN A 34 18.34 -10.35 -12.90
C ASN A 34 19.01 -11.58 -12.26
N PHE A 35 18.86 -11.74 -10.95
CA PHE A 35 19.45 -12.90 -10.27
C PHE A 35 18.74 -14.20 -10.63
N LEU A 36 17.43 -14.20 -10.82
CA LEU A 36 16.70 -15.37 -11.28
C LEU A 36 17.12 -15.78 -12.70
N GLU A 37 17.33 -14.84 -13.61
CA GLU A 37 17.88 -15.11 -14.95
C GLU A 37 19.32 -15.64 -14.88
N TYR A 38 20.16 -15.06 -14.00
CA TYR A 38 21.51 -15.59 -13.77
C TYR A 38 21.51 -17.04 -13.29
N LEU A 39 20.62 -17.43 -12.36
CA LEU A 39 20.47 -18.82 -11.93
C LEU A 39 20.06 -19.75 -13.08
N TRP A 40 19.16 -19.29 -13.95
CA TRP A 40 18.77 -20.01 -15.15
C TRP A 40 19.98 -20.26 -16.07
N ASP A 41 20.83 -19.27 -16.27
CA ASP A 41 22.03 -19.40 -17.13
C ASP A 41 23.09 -20.32 -16.51
N CYS A 42 23.20 -20.31 -15.16
CA CYS A 42 24.11 -21.21 -14.46
C CYS A 42 23.72 -22.69 -14.61
N ASP A 43 22.46 -23.04 -14.37
CA ASP A 43 21.96 -24.42 -14.49
C ASP A 43 20.43 -24.44 -14.66
N LYS A 44 20.00 -24.55 -15.90
CA LYS A 44 18.58 -24.57 -16.28
C LYS A 44 17.77 -25.68 -15.61
N GLU A 45 18.35 -26.85 -15.44
CA GLU A 45 17.61 -27.99 -14.89
C GLU A 45 17.38 -27.84 -13.39
N SER A 46 18.39 -27.41 -12.63
CA SER A 46 18.23 -27.09 -11.22
C SER A 46 17.23 -25.93 -11.02
N PHE A 47 17.27 -24.91 -11.90
CA PHE A 47 16.31 -23.81 -11.83
C PHE A 47 14.87 -24.26 -12.12
N LYS A 48 14.65 -25.10 -13.13
CA LYS A 48 13.34 -25.69 -13.43
C LYS A 48 12.82 -26.52 -12.24
N GLU A 49 13.68 -27.27 -11.58
CA GLU A 49 13.31 -28.05 -10.38
C GLU A 49 12.83 -27.13 -9.26
N ILE A 50 13.56 -26.03 -9.00
CA ILE A 50 13.13 -25.02 -8.02
C ILE A 50 11.74 -24.48 -8.37
N ILE A 51 11.53 -24.06 -9.62
CA ILE A 51 10.25 -23.50 -10.04
C ILE A 51 9.11 -24.50 -9.88
N ARG A 52 9.32 -25.79 -10.28
CA ARG A 52 8.34 -26.86 -10.06
C ARG A 52 7.98 -27.03 -8.58
N ASN A 53 8.99 -27.04 -7.71
CA ASN A 53 8.80 -27.16 -6.27
C ASN A 53 8.03 -25.96 -5.70
N LEU A 54 8.35 -24.73 -6.14
CA LEU A 54 7.66 -23.53 -5.72
C LEU A 54 6.21 -23.47 -6.24
N CYS A 55 5.95 -23.91 -7.46
CA CYS A 55 4.60 -24.04 -8.00
C CYS A 55 3.80 -25.16 -7.30
N GLY A 56 4.47 -26.18 -6.79
CA GLY A 56 3.82 -27.40 -6.29
C GLY A 56 3.22 -28.26 -7.43
N ASP A 57 3.71 -28.09 -8.66
CA ASP A 57 3.21 -28.77 -9.86
C ASP A 57 4.40 -29.27 -10.72
N ASN A 58 4.55 -30.58 -10.79
CA ASN A 58 5.59 -31.24 -11.58
C ASN A 58 5.32 -31.21 -13.10
N GLN A 59 4.14 -30.76 -13.53
CA GLN A 59 3.80 -30.61 -14.96
C GLN A 59 4.22 -29.25 -15.52
N VAL A 60 4.73 -28.37 -14.67
CA VAL A 60 5.33 -27.10 -15.08
C VAL A 60 6.77 -27.34 -15.53
N LEU A 61 7.19 -26.80 -16.67
CA LEU A 61 8.55 -26.86 -17.21
C LEU A 61 9.06 -28.31 -17.41
N THR A 62 8.34 -29.10 -18.21
CA THR A 62 8.69 -30.50 -18.52
C THR A 62 10.05 -30.65 -19.25
N ALA A 63 10.65 -31.82 -19.19
CA ALA A 63 12.00 -32.03 -19.72
C ALA A 63 12.06 -32.09 -21.28
N ASP A 64 10.96 -32.40 -21.93
CA ASP A 64 10.83 -32.58 -23.37
C ASP A 64 10.64 -31.29 -24.16
N GLN A 65 10.45 -30.16 -23.48
CA GLN A 65 10.22 -28.85 -24.06
C GLN A 65 11.42 -27.91 -23.88
N LYS A 66 11.77 -27.16 -24.93
CA LYS A 66 12.76 -26.08 -24.85
C LYS A 66 12.09 -24.80 -24.31
N TYR A 67 12.64 -24.29 -23.23
CA TYR A 67 12.16 -23.07 -22.59
C TYR A 67 13.18 -21.94 -22.68
N PHE A 68 12.67 -20.74 -22.64
CA PHE A 68 13.39 -19.47 -22.55
C PHE A 68 12.97 -18.72 -21.32
N ILE A 69 13.85 -17.90 -20.76
CA ILE A 69 13.55 -16.94 -19.71
C ILE A 69 13.70 -15.53 -20.26
N SER A 70 12.88 -14.61 -19.78
CA SER A 70 13.05 -13.20 -20.10
C SER A 70 12.54 -12.33 -18.95
N ARG A 71 13.18 -11.19 -18.78
CA ARG A 71 12.80 -10.14 -17.82
C ARG A 71 12.07 -9.00 -18.55
N GLU A 72 11.16 -8.35 -17.85
CA GLU A 72 10.42 -7.17 -18.31
C GLU A 72 9.68 -7.35 -19.66
N LYS A 73 9.60 -8.59 -20.15
CA LYS A 73 8.84 -8.90 -21.36
C LYS A 73 7.36 -8.68 -21.09
N GLU A 74 6.76 -7.75 -21.84
CA GLU A 74 5.35 -7.32 -21.65
C GLU A 74 5.04 -6.79 -20.24
N ASN A 75 6.06 -6.25 -19.58
CA ASN A 75 6.03 -5.74 -18.19
C ASN A 75 5.87 -6.84 -17.12
N PHE A 76 6.13 -8.11 -17.42
CA PHE A 76 6.33 -9.14 -16.40
C PHE A 76 7.74 -9.02 -15.83
N ASP A 77 7.89 -9.09 -14.53
CA ASP A 77 9.22 -9.04 -13.90
C ASP A 77 10.14 -10.16 -14.41
N VAL A 78 9.62 -11.38 -14.44
CA VAL A 78 10.25 -12.55 -15.07
C VAL A 78 9.18 -13.43 -15.70
N CYS A 79 9.44 -13.94 -16.90
CA CYS A 79 8.61 -14.97 -17.51
C CYS A 79 9.45 -16.11 -18.07
N ILE A 80 8.92 -17.32 -17.96
CA ILE A 80 9.46 -18.52 -18.63
C ILE A 80 8.43 -18.93 -19.66
N TYR A 81 8.87 -19.13 -20.88
CA TYR A 81 8.02 -19.42 -22.00
C TYR A 81 8.68 -20.41 -22.98
N HIS A 82 7.88 -21.04 -23.80
CA HIS A 82 8.32 -21.77 -24.97
C HIS A 82 7.76 -21.12 -26.24
N THR A 83 8.23 -21.57 -27.38
CA THR A 83 7.77 -21.08 -28.67
C THR A 83 7.41 -22.23 -29.58
N SER A 84 6.49 -22.03 -30.52
CA SER A 84 6.04 -23.08 -31.44
C SER A 84 7.12 -23.59 -32.36
N ASN A 85 8.16 -22.81 -32.64
CA ASN A 85 9.28 -23.15 -33.50
C ASN A 85 10.59 -23.48 -32.73
N ASN A 86 10.55 -23.48 -31.38
CA ASN A 86 11.72 -23.63 -30.53
C ASN A 86 12.83 -22.57 -30.73
N GLU A 87 12.49 -21.43 -31.33
CA GLU A 87 13.38 -20.27 -31.50
C GLU A 87 12.92 -19.15 -30.57
N GLU A 88 13.83 -18.39 -29.98
CA GLU A 88 13.54 -17.39 -28.95
C GLU A 88 12.67 -16.24 -29.47
N ASP A 89 12.76 -15.91 -30.74
CA ASP A 89 11.98 -14.87 -31.43
C ASP A 89 10.62 -15.37 -31.95
N GLY A 90 10.30 -16.65 -31.74
CA GLY A 90 9.00 -17.23 -32.08
C GLY A 90 7.86 -16.68 -31.20
N LYS A 91 6.62 -17.00 -31.59
CA LYS A 91 5.43 -16.65 -30.79
C LYS A 91 5.51 -17.31 -29.41
N ALA A 92 5.63 -16.50 -28.38
CA ALA A 92 5.72 -16.95 -26.99
C ALA A 92 4.40 -17.56 -26.49
N VAL A 93 4.51 -18.69 -25.82
CA VAL A 93 3.50 -19.31 -24.97
C VAL A 93 4.06 -19.34 -23.57
N TYR A 94 3.42 -18.61 -22.65
CA TYR A 94 3.92 -18.46 -21.29
C TYR A 94 3.61 -19.69 -20.45
N ASP A 95 4.62 -20.21 -19.76
CA ASP A 95 4.50 -21.35 -18.85
C ASP A 95 4.56 -20.93 -17.38
N VAL A 96 5.36 -19.90 -17.06
CA VAL A 96 5.48 -19.34 -15.72
C VAL A 96 5.60 -17.83 -15.81
N ILE A 97 4.85 -17.13 -14.98
CA ILE A 97 4.95 -15.69 -14.76
C ILE A 97 5.38 -15.49 -13.30
N ILE A 98 6.43 -14.72 -13.09
CA ILE A 98 6.93 -14.40 -11.74
C ILE A 98 6.87 -12.89 -11.53
N GLU A 99 6.24 -12.48 -10.47
CA GLU A 99 6.22 -11.10 -9.98
C GLU A 99 7.07 -10.99 -8.72
N ASN A 100 7.97 -10.01 -8.64
CA ASN A 100 8.86 -9.79 -7.53
C ASN A 100 8.39 -8.61 -6.66
N LYS A 101 8.21 -8.84 -5.36
CA LYS A 101 7.81 -7.82 -4.39
C LYS A 101 8.75 -7.84 -3.19
N VAL A 102 9.89 -7.15 -3.32
CA VAL A 102 10.87 -7.02 -2.23
C VAL A 102 10.60 -5.78 -1.39
N LYS A 103 10.41 -4.63 -2.05
CA LYS A 103 10.18 -3.34 -1.38
C LYS A 103 8.78 -2.78 -1.63
N SER A 104 8.00 -3.42 -2.46
CA SER A 104 6.60 -3.08 -2.74
C SER A 104 5.64 -4.08 -2.12
N ILE A 105 4.40 -3.67 -1.99
CA ILE A 105 3.29 -4.52 -1.59
C ILE A 105 2.56 -4.91 -2.87
N PRO A 106 2.20 -6.18 -3.04
CA PRO A 106 1.40 -6.59 -4.18
C PRO A 106 0.05 -5.85 -4.17
N TYR A 107 -0.38 -5.40 -5.34
CA TYR A 107 -1.73 -4.87 -5.55
C TYR A 107 -2.51 -5.83 -6.41
N LYS A 108 -3.76 -6.12 -6.00
CA LYS A 108 -4.66 -7.02 -6.69
C LYS A 108 -4.83 -6.66 -8.17
N GLU A 109 -4.98 -5.37 -8.47
CA GLU A 109 -5.20 -4.87 -9.82
C GLU A 109 -4.02 -5.16 -10.75
N GLN A 110 -2.79 -5.00 -10.26
CA GLN A 110 -1.58 -5.34 -11.03
C GLN A 110 -1.53 -6.84 -11.34
N LEU A 111 -1.83 -7.67 -10.33
CA LEU A 111 -1.84 -9.12 -10.50
C LEU A 111 -2.95 -9.56 -11.48
N ALA A 112 -4.14 -8.95 -11.40
CA ALA A 112 -5.24 -9.19 -12.34
C ALA A 112 -4.91 -8.72 -13.77
N GLU A 113 -4.23 -7.58 -13.91
CA GLU A 113 -3.76 -7.08 -15.22
C GLU A 113 -2.85 -8.09 -15.91
N TYR A 114 -1.94 -8.72 -15.17
CA TYR A 114 -1.04 -9.75 -15.74
C TYR A 114 -1.81 -10.98 -16.21
N VAL A 115 -2.79 -11.44 -15.44
CA VAL A 115 -3.67 -12.54 -15.83
C VAL A 115 -4.44 -12.18 -17.11
N GLY A 116 -4.98 -10.95 -17.19
CA GLY A 116 -5.68 -10.43 -18.37
C GLY A 116 -4.78 -10.40 -19.62
N LYS A 117 -3.55 -9.90 -19.51
CA LYS A 117 -2.57 -9.89 -20.62
C LYS A 117 -2.29 -11.27 -21.20
N VAL A 118 -2.20 -12.28 -20.33
CA VAL A 118 -2.00 -13.67 -20.79
C VAL A 118 -3.27 -14.24 -21.42
N ALA A 119 -4.45 -13.97 -20.83
CA ALA A 119 -5.73 -14.42 -21.38
C ALA A 119 -5.98 -13.86 -22.80
N ASP A 120 -5.57 -12.62 -23.06
CA ASP A 120 -5.68 -12.00 -24.39
C ASP A 120 -4.85 -12.71 -25.47
N LYS A 121 -3.81 -13.46 -25.07
CA LYS A 121 -2.98 -14.27 -25.99
C LYS A 121 -3.70 -15.52 -26.50
N LYS A 122 -4.81 -15.91 -25.85
CA LYS A 122 -5.61 -17.11 -26.20
C LYS A 122 -4.75 -18.38 -26.28
N GLN A 123 -3.78 -18.53 -25.37
CA GLN A 123 -3.04 -19.76 -25.23
C GLN A 123 -3.91 -20.88 -24.62
N GLU A 124 -3.66 -22.14 -24.98
CA GLU A 124 -4.50 -23.27 -24.54
C GLU A 124 -4.40 -23.55 -23.04
N LYS A 125 -3.20 -23.37 -22.47
CA LYS A 125 -2.92 -23.63 -21.05
C LYS A 125 -2.59 -22.32 -20.34
N SER A 126 -3.21 -22.07 -19.18
CA SER A 126 -2.81 -20.95 -18.32
C SER A 126 -1.42 -21.20 -17.72
N PRO A 127 -0.54 -20.19 -17.65
CA PRO A 127 0.75 -20.32 -16.98
C PRO A 127 0.58 -20.50 -15.46
N ALA A 128 1.62 -21.00 -14.81
CA ALA A 128 1.74 -20.89 -13.37
C ALA A 128 2.13 -19.45 -13.02
N TYR A 129 1.43 -18.86 -12.05
CA TYR A 129 1.71 -17.52 -11.55
C TYR A 129 2.38 -17.60 -10.18
N LEU A 130 3.59 -17.07 -10.05
CA LEU A 130 4.35 -17.00 -8.80
C LEU A 130 4.50 -15.53 -8.35
N LEU A 131 4.05 -15.24 -7.15
CA LEU A 131 4.28 -13.97 -6.48
C LEU A 131 5.37 -14.16 -5.42
N LEU A 132 6.58 -13.69 -5.70
CA LEU A 132 7.68 -13.70 -4.75
C LEU A 132 7.58 -12.45 -3.86
N SER A 133 7.38 -12.63 -2.57
CA SER A 133 7.22 -11.50 -1.63
C SER A 133 8.15 -11.62 -0.43
N LEU A 134 8.78 -10.51 -0.03
CA LEU A 134 9.49 -10.42 1.24
C LEU A 134 8.51 -10.22 2.40
N ALA A 135 7.38 -9.57 2.18
CA ALA A 135 6.32 -9.46 3.17
C ALA A 135 5.59 -10.80 3.33
N LYS A 136 5.57 -11.34 4.55
CA LYS A 136 4.85 -12.60 4.86
C LYS A 136 3.34 -12.42 4.80
N ASP A 137 2.87 -11.22 5.16
CA ASP A 137 1.47 -10.84 5.13
C ASP A 137 1.28 -9.49 4.46
N PHE A 138 0.21 -9.39 3.69
CA PHE A 138 -0.25 -8.16 3.06
C PHE A 138 -1.79 -8.18 2.97
N PRO A 139 -2.44 -7.00 2.84
CA PRO A 139 -3.89 -6.90 3.03
C PRO A 139 -4.75 -7.79 2.13
N ASP A 140 -4.31 -8.08 0.90
CA ASP A 140 -5.06 -8.90 -0.08
C ASP A 140 -4.60 -10.34 -0.19
N LYS A 141 -3.67 -10.79 0.65
CA LYS A 141 -3.13 -12.17 0.59
C LYS A 141 -4.23 -13.25 0.63
N GLU A 142 -5.29 -13.00 1.37
CA GLU A 142 -6.40 -13.93 1.56
C GLU A 142 -7.55 -13.70 0.56
N ASP A 143 -7.38 -12.79 -0.41
CA ASP A 143 -8.36 -12.57 -1.47
C ASP A 143 -8.44 -13.81 -2.39
N GLU A 144 -9.67 -14.27 -2.69
CA GLU A 144 -9.91 -15.49 -3.46
C GLU A 144 -9.29 -15.42 -4.86
N GLU A 145 -9.39 -14.27 -5.54
CA GLU A 145 -8.81 -14.09 -6.88
C GLU A 145 -7.28 -14.21 -6.88
N ILE A 146 -6.63 -13.77 -5.80
CA ILE A 146 -5.18 -13.93 -5.64
C ILE A 146 -4.86 -15.39 -5.32
N LYS A 147 -5.51 -15.97 -4.33
CA LYS A 147 -5.24 -17.35 -3.89
C LYS A 147 -5.43 -18.40 -4.97
N ASP A 148 -6.49 -18.24 -5.76
CA ASP A 148 -6.86 -19.23 -6.80
C ASP A 148 -5.95 -19.14 -8.02
N THR A 149 -5.30 -17.98 -8.23
CA THR A 149 -4.49 -17.73 -9.43
C THR A 149 -3.00 -17.68 -9.12
N TRP A 150 -2.61 -16.97 -8.04
CA TRP A 150 -1.21 -16.72 -7.72
C TRP A 150 -0.72 -17.59 -6.57
N LYS A 151 0.35 -18.32 -6.79
CA LYS A 151 1.10 -18.97 -5.72
C LYS A 151 1.99 -17.95 -5.04
N VAL A 152 1.60 -17.52 -3.83
CA VAL A 152 2.41 -16.60 -3.02
C VAL A 152 3.56 -17.38 -2.38
N VAL A 153 4.78 -16.98 -2.69
CA VAL A 153 6.01 -17.60 -2.19
C VAL A 153 6.84 -16.56 -1.46
N HIS A 154 7.19 -16.85 -0.22
CA HIS A 154 8.07 -15.99 0.55
C HIS A 154 9.52 -16.12 0.08
N TYR A 155 10.28 -15.02 0.07
CA TYR A 155 11.68 -15.02 -0.36
C TYR A 155 12.56 -15.99 0.45
N GLY A 156 12.26 -16.20 1.73
CA GLY A 156 12.91 -17.24 2.54
C GLY A 156 12.74 -18.64 1.97
N THR A 157 11.54 -18.97 1.46
CA THR A 157 11.27 -20.26 0.80
C THR A 157 12.05 -20.39 -0.51
N LEU A 158 12.11 -19.33 -1.33
CA LEU A 158 12.95 -19.31 -2.52
C LEU A 158 14.42 -19.52 -2.16
N ARG A 159 14.94 -18.80 -1.16
CA ARG A 159 16.31 -18.96 -0.66
C ARG A 159 16.60 -20.42 -0.27
N ASP A 160 15.71 -21.03 0.50
CA ASP A 160 15.89 -22.41 0.97
C ASP A 160 15.89 -23.40 -0.21
N ALA A 161 15.05 -23.18 -1.21
CA ALA A 161 15.03 -23.98 -2.44
C ALA A 161 16.30 -23.81 -3.28
N ILE A 162 16.85 -22.60 -3.36
CA ILE A 162 18.16 -22.34 -4.00
C ILE A 162 19.27 -23.06 -3.23
N TRP A 163 19.30 -22.91 -1.91
CA TRP A 163 20.33 -23.50 -1.05
C TRP A 163 20.28 -25.03 -1.02
N ALA A 164 19.15 -25.64 -1.29
CA ALA A 164 19.00 -27.09 -1.42
C ALA A 164 19.75 -27.66 -2.63
N GLN A 165 20.05 -26.85 -3.65
CA GLN A 165 20.79 -27.29 -4.83
C GLN A 165 22.29 -27.35 -4.54
N GLU A 166 22.85 -28.55 -4.42
CA GLU A 166 24.27 -28.77 -4.07
C GLU A 166 25.24 -28.05 -5.00
N LYS A 167 24.96 -28.02 -6.29
CA LYS A 167 25.80 -27.37 -7.30
C LYS A 167 26.01 -25.88 -7.04
N TRP A 168 25.02 -25.21 -6.45
CA TRP A 168 25.06 -23.78 -6.25
C TRP A 168 25.66 -23.37 -4.91
N ARG A 169 25.81 -24.30 -3.96
CA ARG A 169 26.41 -24.00 -2.65
C ARG A 169 27.89 -23.60 -2.74
N SER A 170 28.58 -24.00 -3.80
CA SER A 170 29.97 -23.65 -4.06
C SER A 170 30.13 -22.39 -4.93
N GLU A 171 29.04 -21.80 -5.38
CA GLU A 171 29.04 -20.58 -6.15
C GLU A 171 29.01 -19.36 -5.22
N PRO A 172 30.13 -18.60 -5.07
CA PRO A 172 30.23 -17.52 -4.05
C PRO A 172 29.14 -16.47 -4.19
N PHE A 173 28.72 -16.17 -5.42
CA PHE A 173 27.68 -15.17 -5.66
C PHE A 173 26.28 -15.64 -5.24
N VAL A 174 26.01 -16.94 -5.38
CA VAL A 174 24.76 -17.56 -4.92
C VAL A 174 24.74 -17.63 -3.38
N GLU A 175 25.86 -17.98 -2.76
CA GLU A 175 26.01 -17.98 -1.30
C GLU A 175 25.74 -16.57 -0.73
N GLU A 176 26.39 -15.54 -1.31
CA GLU A 176 26.21 -14.15 -0.89
C GLU A 176 24.75 -13.69 -1.09
N TYR A 177 24.08 -14.09 -2.16
CA TYR A 177 22.66 -13.79 -2.39
C TYR A 177 21.77 -14.46 -1.35
N CYS A 178 22.00 -15.73 -1.03
CA CYS A 178 21.24 -16.44 0.00
C CYS A 178 21.40 -15.79 1.38
N ASP A 179 22.62 -15.36 1.75
CA ASP A 179 22.88 -14.64 2.97
C ASP A 179 22.23 -13.24 2.98
N PHE A 180 22.23 -12.57 1.85
CA PHE A 180 21.54 -11.28 1.65
C PHE A 180 20.03 -11.42 1.87
N ILE A 181 19.37 -12.40 1.24
CA ILE A 181 17.93 -12.64 1.41
C ILE A 181 17.61 -13.03 2.86
N LYS A 182 18.44 -13.87 3.47
CA LYS A 182 18.30 -14.22 4.89
C LYS A 182 18.33 -12.98 5.78
N THR A 183 19.30 -12.09 5.56
CA THR A 183 19.45 -10.88 6.37
C THR A 183 18.29 -9.90 6.14
N LEU A 184 17.76 -9.80 4.91
CA LEU A 184 16.55 -9.02 4.62
C LEU A 184 15.29 -9.60 5.30
N ASP A 185 15.14 -10.92 5.35
CA ASP A 185 14.03 -11.58 6.04
C ASP A 185 14.10 -11.35 7.56
N GLU A 186 15.28 -11.51 8.15
CA GLU A 186 15.54 -11.20 9.56
C GLU A 186 15.25 -9.73 9.88
N LEU A 187 15.67 -8.81 8.99
CA LEU A 187 15.38 -7.38 9.13
C LEU A 187 13.88 -7.10 9.03
N GLY A 188 13.19 -7.74 8.09
CA GLY A 188 11.73 -7.64 7.97
C GLY A 188 11.01 -8.08 9.25
N ALA A 189 11.45 -9.17 9.84
CA ALA A 189 10.93 -9.62 11.13
C ALA A 189 11.23 -8.62 12.27
N ALA A 190 12.44 -8.07 12.31
CA ALA A 190 12.81 -7.06 13.31
C ALA A 190 12.06 -5.74 13.15
N ILE A 191 11.73 -5.33 11.91
CA ILE A 191 10.88 -4.14 11.64
C ILE A 191 9.48 -4.29 12.24
N LEU A 192 8.94 -5.50 12.28
CA LEU A 192 7.58 -5.77 12.73
C LEU A 192 7.51 -6.23 14.20
N ASP A 193 8.65 -6.55 14.81
CA ASP A 193 8.70 -7.02 16.18
C ASP A 193 8.26 -5.93 17.17
N GLY A 194 7.33 -6.29 18.05
CA GLY A 194 6.82 -5.37 19.06
C GLY A 194 6.03 -4.18 18.53
N MET A 195 5.68 -4.17 17.26
CA MET A 195 5.08 -3.03 16.55
C MET A 195 3.85 -2.43 17.24
N ASP A 196 3.00 -3.25 17.86
CA ASP A 196 1.80 -2.74 18.56
C ASP A 196 2.13 -1.78 19.71
N ARG A 197 3.29 -1.89 20.32
CA ARG A 197 3.73 -1.10 21.49
C ARG A 197 4.57 0.11 21.10
N GLU A 198 4.94 0.21 19.86
CA GLU A 198 5.80 1.27 19.32
C GLU A 198 4.99 2.36 18.61
N TYR A 199 5.66 3.43 18.25
CA TYR A 199 5.16 4.41 17.28
C TYR A 199 5.11 3.78 15.89
N LEU A 200 4.30 4.33 15.00
CA LEU A 200 4.15 3.75 13.66
C LEU A 200 5.47 3.82 12.86
N PHE A 201 6.25 4.87 12.99
CA PHE A 201 7.49 5.07 12.24
C PHE A 201 8.67 5.52 13.12
N PRO A 202 9.07 4.74 14.15
CA PRO A 202 10.29 5.03 14.90
C PRO A 202 11.53 4.79 14.02
N ASN A 203 12.63 5.50 14.30
CA ASN A 203 13.96 5.27 13.71
C ASN A 203 14.04 5.31 12.17
N VAL A 204 13.16 6.06 11.51
CA VAL A 204 13.10 6.18 10.03
C VAL A 204 14.46 6.58 9.43
N GLU A 205 15.24 7.41 10.12
CA GLU A 205 16.50 7.96 9.61
C GLU A 205 17.59 6.89 9.39
N ASP A 206 17.63 5.85 10.20
CA ASP A 206 18.59 4.76 10.02
C ASP A 206 18.31 3.96 8.74
N TYR A 207 17.03 3.73 8.44
CA TYR A 207 16.62 3.08 7.19
C TYR A 207 16.83 3.98 5.96
N LYS A 208 16.73 5.31 6.11
CA LYS A 208 17.04 6.25 5.02
C LYS A 208 18.51 6.21 4.65
N LYS A 209 19.42 6.14 5.61
CA LYS A 209 20.87 6.03 5.37
C LYS A 209 21.19 4.81 4.50
N GLU A 210 20.55 3.69 4.76
CA GLU A 210 20.73 2.43 4.04
C GLU A 210 19.80 2.27 2.81
N ARG A 211 19.08 3.34 2.41
CA ARG A 211 18.13 3.33 1.29
C ARG A 211 17.04 2.25 1.40
N LEU A 212 16.72 1.85 2.62
CA LEU A 212 15.66 0.89 2.97
C LEU A 212 14.39 1.56 3.49
N HIS A 213 14.32 2.89 3.41
CA HIS A 213 13.17 3.67 3.88
C HIS A 213 11.84 3.15 3.32
N ASP A 214 11.78 2.90 2.01
CA ASP A 214 10.55 2.42 1.37
C ASP A 214 10.13 1.04 1.88
N LEU A 215 11.10 0.12 2.05
CA LEU A 215 10.84 -1.20 2.62
C LEU A 215 10.27 -1.07 4.03
N TYR A 216 10.94 -0.28 4.89
CA TYR A 216 10.52 -0.06 6.27
C TYR A 216 9.09 0.47 6.36
N ILE A 217 8.80 1.57 5.65
CA ILE A 217 7.49 2.22 5.66
C ILE A 217 6.40 1.28 5.14
N LYS A 218 6.63 0.64 4.00
CA LYS A 218 5.64 -0.23 3.38
C LYS A 218 5.32 -1.46 4.22
N MET A 219 6.33 -2.08 4.83
CA MET A 219 6.11 -3.23 5.71
C MET A 219 5.23 -2.84 6.91
N ARG A 220 5.54 -1.72 7.58
CA ARG A 220 4.76 -1.26 8.74
C ARG A 220 3.34 -0.84 8.37
N CYS A 221 3.18 -0.12 7.25
CA CYS A 221 1.85 0.23 6.75
C CYS A 221 1.04 -1.00 6.35
N SER A 222 1.65 -1.98 5.67
CA SER A 222 0.99 -3.22 5.28
C SER A 222 0.53 -4.02 6.49
N TRP A 223 1.40 -4.19 7.48
CA TRP A 223 1.06 -4.87 8.73
C TRP A 223 -0.11 -4.19 9.44
N PHE A 224 -0.06 -2.85 9.56
CA PHE A 224 -1.15 -2.08 10.17
C PHE A 224 -2.47 -2.28 9.44
N ALA A 225 -2.46 -2.15 8.11
CA ALA A 225 -3.67 -2.31 7.30
C ALA A 225 -4.24 -3.72 7.35
N THR A 226 -3.39 -4.75 7.37
CA THR A 226 -3.80 -6.16 7.53
C THR A 226 -4.46 -6.38 8.89
N ALA A 227 -3.86 -5.87 9.96
CA ALA A 227 -4.42 -5.94 11.30
C ALA A 227 -5.76 -5.18 11.39
N LEU A 228 -5.83 -3.98 10.82
CA LEU A 228 -7.06 -3.18 10.76
C LEU A 228 -8.17 -3.88 9.97
N LYS A 229 -7.85 -4.45 8.79
CA LYS A 229 -8.80 -5.23 7.96
C LYS A 229 -9.35 -6.41 8.74
N THR A 230 -8.49 -7.10 9.50
CA THR A 230 -8.89 -8.24 10.33
C THR A 230 -9.88 -7.83 11.42
N GLU A 231 -9.61 -6.72 12.13
CA GLU A 231 -10.51 -6.19 13.16
C GLU A 231 -11.83 -5.67 12.58
N LEU A 232 -11.79 -4.98 11.44
CA LEU A 232 -12.99 -4.56 10.72
C LEU A 232 -13.86 -5.76 10.34
N GLY A 233 -13.26 -6.85 9.87
CA GLY A 233 -13.96 -8.08 9.46
C GLY A 233 -14.66 -8.82 10.61
N LYS A 234 -14.44 -8.45 11.88
CA LYS A 234 -15.22 -8.92 13.03
C LYS A 234 -16.53 -8.14 13.23
N ASN A 235 -16.60 -6.93 12.66
CA ASN A 235 -17.70 -6.00 12.88
C ASN A 235 -18.51 -5.72 11.60
N ILE A 236 -17.89 -5.79 10.44
CA ILE A 236 -18.47 -5.50 9.12
C ILE A 236 -18.38 -6.76 8.26
N ASP A 237 -19.35 -7.00 7.38
CA ASP A 237 -19.26 -8.07 6.37
C ASP A 237 -17.95 -7.92 5.57
N LYS A 238 -17.14 -8.95 5.54
CA LYS A 238 -15.82 -8.96 4.88
C LYS A 238 -15.89 -8.52 3.42
N ARG A 239 -17.00 -8.81 2.71
CA ARG A 239 -17.23 -8.39 1.32
C ARG A 239 -17.34 -6.87 1.15
N LYS A 240 -17.65 -6.16 2.22
CA LYS A 240 -17.71 -4.68 2.27
C LYS A 240 -16.39 -4.03 2.65
N ILE A 241 -15.33 -4.79 2.88
CA ILE A 241 -14.00 -4.28 3.21
C ILE A 241 -13.08 -4.58 2.03
N ARG A 242 -12.69 -3.53 1.29
CA ARG A 242 -11.89 -3.64 0.07
C ARG A 242 -10.52 -3.02 0.29
N ILE A 243 -9.50 -3.59 -0.33
CA ILE A 243 -8.23 -2.90 -0.52
C ILE A 243 -8.28 -2.30 -1.92
N VAL A 244 -8.00 -1.02 -2.03
CA VAL A 244 -8.13 -0.30 -3.28
C VAL A 244 -6.86 0.50 -3.57
N SER A 245 -6.47 0.58 -4.83
CA SER A 245 -5.41 1.48 -5.27
C SER A 245 -5.92 2.94 -5.26
N LYS A 246 -5.00 3.89 -5.39
CA LYS A 246 -5.35 5.32 -5.47
C LYS A 246 -6.29 5.65 -6.64
N TYR A 247 -6.22 4.88 -7.70
CA TYR A 247 -6.93 5.14 -8.96
C TYR A 247 -8.18 4.29 -9.14
N GLU A 248 -8.40 3.32 -8.26
CA GLU A 248 -9.54 2.43 -8.31
C GLU A 248 -10.82 3.14 -7.85
N GLU A 249 -11.95 2.73 -8.43
CA GLU A 249 -13.26 3.23 -8.03
C GLU A 249 -13.60 2.83 -6.60
N ARG A 250 -13.97 3.81 -5.79
CA ARG A 250 -14.43 3.62 -4.43
C ARG A 250 -15.90 3.26 -4.44
N LEU A 251 -16.25 2.07 -4.00
CA LEU A 251 -17.64 1.65 -3.94
C LEU A 251 -18.36 2.27 -2.74
N PRO A 252 -19.61 2.74 -2.92
CA PRO A 252 -20.46 3.14 -1.81
C PRO A 252 -20.78 1.95 -0.92
N ASP A 253 -21.20 2.22 0.32
CA ASP A 253 -21.53 1.21 1.33
C ASP A 253 -20.38 0.21 1.64
N CYS A 254 -19.15 0.57 1.29
CA CYS A 254 -17.93 -0.19 1.55
C CYS A 254 -16.90 0.64 2.32
N VAL A 255 -16.07 -0.06 3.09
CA VAL A 255 -14.82 0.49 3.61
C VAL A 255 -13.71 0.19 2.60
N ASN A 256 -13.21 1.23 1.94
CA ASN A 256 -12.16 1.12 0.96
C ASN A 256 -10.83 1.50 1.63
N LEU A 257 -9.99 0.51 1.92
CA LEU A 257 -8.66 0.71 2.53
C LEU A 257 -7.62 0.92 1.44
N ASN A 258 -6.69 1.84 1.68
CA ASN A 258 -5.54 2.07 0.81
C ASN A 258 -4.25 2.11 1.62
N VAL A 259 -3.22 1.50 1.09
CA VAL A 259 -1.85 1.58 1.62
C VAL A 259 -0.95 2.11 0.52
N ALA A 260 -0.29 3.22 0.76
CA ALA A 260 0.51 3.89 -0.25
C ALA A 260 1.73 4.59 0.34
N MET A 261 2.60 5.05 -0.54
CA MET A 261 3.61 6.07 -0.24
C MET A 261 3.17 7.38 -0.89
N ASN A 262 3.12 8.46 -0.12
CA ASN A 262 2.79 9.77 -0.61
C ASN A 262 3.88 10.78 -0.20
N GLN A 263 4.57 11.35 -1.18
CA GLN A 263 5.68 12.29 -0.97
C GLN A 263 6.74 11.76 0.01
N GLY A 264 7.09 10.47 -0.11
CA GLY A 264 8.07 9.82 0.76
C GLY A 264 7.56 9.44 2.15
N ASN A 265 6.28 9.70 2.48
CA ASN A 265 5.65 9.31 3.73
C ASN A 265 4.73 8.12 3.53
N GLY A 266 4.69 7.22 4.51
CA GLY A 266 3.70 6.15 4.53
C GLY A 266 2.30 6.70 4.69
N GLN A 267 1.36 6.13 3.98
CA GLN A 267 -0.05 6.47 4.04
C GLN A 267 -0.89 5.21 4.22
N ILE A 268 -1.79 5.28 5.20
CA ILE A 268 -2.87 4.31 5.41
C ILE A 268 -4.15 5.11 5.41
N ALA A 269 -5.05 4.82 4.47
CA ALA A 269 -6.31 5.54 4.35
C ALA A 269 -7.50 4.58 4.39
N ALA A 270 -8.58 5.00 5.01
CA ALA A 270 -9.89 4.38 4.90
C ALA A 270 -10.83 5.40 4.27
N TRP A 271 -11.46 5.02 3.17
CA TRP A 271 -12.44 5.81 2.45
C TRP A 271 -13.81 5.17 2.55
N ILE A 272 -14.77 5.93 3.04
CA ILE A 272 -16.17 5.51 3.17
C ILE A 272 -17.00 6.48 2.33
N CYS A 273 -17.62 5.96 1.28
CA CYS A 273 -18.40 6.78 0.35
C CYS A 273 -19.89 6.63 0.65
N ASP A 274 -20.62 7.76 0.66
CA ASP A 274 -22.07 7.74 0.60
C ASP A 274 -22.56 7.49 -0.84
N ARG A 275 -23.89 7.31 -1.01
CA ARG A 275 -24.49 7.11 -2.32
C ARG A 275 -24.37 8.33 -3.25
N ASN A 276 -24.09 9.51 -2.71
CA ASN A 276 -23.84 10.74 -3.46
C ASN A 276 -22.35 10.92 -3.81
N MET A 277 -21.52 9.90 -3.54
CA MET A 277 -20.07 9.88 -3.76
C MET A 277 -19.30 10.91 -2.91
N ASN A 278 -19.90 11.42 -1.81
CA ASN A 278 -19.10 12.11 -0.82
C ASN A 278 -18.24 11.08 -0.10
N THR A 279 -16.95 11.32 -0.05
CA THR A 279 -15.99 10.40 0.57
C THR A 279 -15.51 10.96 1.89
N PHE A 280 -15.79 10.24 2.97
CA PHE A 280 -15.21 10.45 4.28
C PHE A 280 -13.87 9.72 4.35
N GLU A 281 -12.82 10.45 4.67
CA GLU A 281 -11.47 9.91 4.68
C GLU A 281 -10.89 9.93 6.08
N ILE A 282 -10.42 8.78 6.56
CA ILE A 282 -9.63 8.64 7.76
C ILE A 282 -8.23 8.22 7.32
N VAL A 283 -7.22 9.07 7.57
CA VAL A 283 -5.89 8.89 6.98
C VAL A 283 -4.81 9.03 8.02
N ILE A 284 -3.91 8.07 8.08
CA ILE A 284 -2.59 8.22 8.71
C ILE A 284 -1.61 8.53 7.58
N GLN A 285 -0.90 9.67 7.66
CA GLN A 285 0.14 10.02 6.71
C GLN A 285 1.35 10.61 7.45
N GLY A 286 2.46 9.89 7.44
CA GLY A 286 3.64 10.25 8.22
C GLY A 286 3.29 10.32 9.71
N ASP A 287 3.49 11.48 10.33
CA ASP A 287 3.18 11.76 11.72
C ASP A 287 1.80 12.37 11.97
N GLN A 288 0.89 12.30 10.98
CA GLN A 288 -0.42 12.93 11.06
C GLN A 288 -1.54 11.90 10.98
N TYR A 289 -2.52 12.06 11.87
CA TYR A 289 -3.82 11.41 11.77
C TYR A 289 -4.83 12.45 11.29
N ARG A 290 -5.55 12.14 10.22
CA ARG A 290 -6.42 13.09 9.51
C ARG A 290 -7.83 12.55 9.41
N HIS A 291 -8.80 13.42 9.59
CA HIS A 291 -10.15 13.25 9.08
C HIS A 291 -10.39 14.26 7.98
N GLY A 292 -10.86 13.79 6.83
CA GLY A 292 -11.12 14.61 5.67
C GLY A 292 -12.39 14.23 4.95
N ILE A 293 -12.95 15.19 4.22
CA ILE A 293 -14.08 14.98 3.34
C ILE A 293 -13.63 15.36 1.93
N ASN A 294 -13.77 14.42 1.03
CA ASN A 294 -13.47 14.61 -0.39
C ASN A 294 -14.77 14.51 -1.18
N GLN A 295 -15.04 15.51 -2.00
CA GLN A 295 -16.21 15.54 -2.86
C GLN A 295 -15.82 15.36 -4.32
N ILE A 296 -15.46 14.15 -4.71
CA ILE A 296 -15.12 13.80 -6.10
C ILE A 296 -16.27 14.17 -7.08
N GLY A 297 -17.51 14.17 -6.59
CA GLY A 297 -18.69 14.58 -7.36
C GLY A 297 -18.74 16.05 -7.78
N ILE A 298 -17.92 16.93 -7.19
CA ILE A 298 -17.89 18.36 -7.52
C ILE A 298 -17.51 18.61 -8.98
N LYS A 299 -16.54 17.89 -9.49
CA LYS A 299 -16.14 17.99 -10.92
C LYS A 299 -17.22 17.52 -11.89
N LYS A 300 -18.21 16.77 -11.39
CA LYS A 300 -19.31 16.20 -12.20
C LYS A 300 -20.65 16.92 -12.00
N SER A 301 -20.89 17.56 -10.84
CA SER A 301 -22.14 18.29 -10.55
C SER A 301 -22.05 19.72 -11.08
N LYS A 302 -22.35 19.87 -12.32
CA LYS A 302 -22.20 21.12 -13.08
C LYS A 302 -23.40 22.02 -12.92
N SER A 303 -23.29 23.09 -12.17
CA SER A 303 -23.82 24.36 -12.68
C SER A 303 -22.62 25.12 -13.31
N LYS A 304 -22.75 25.54 -14.54
CA LYS A 304 -21.73 26.34 -15.27
C LYS A 304 -21.35 27.63 -14.51
N GLU A 305 -22.22 28.12 -13.63
CA GLU A 305 -22.00 29.29 -12.79
C GLU A 305 -20.91 29.04 -11.73
N ILE A 306 -20.95 27.91 -11.02
CA ILE A 306 -19.94 27.57 -9.99
C ILE A 306 -18.58 27.34 -10.63
N GLU A 307 -18.56 26.77 -11.83
CA GLU A 307 -17.33 26.53 -12.58
C GLU A 307 -16.67 27.85 -13.01
N ASN A 308 -17.44 28.84 -13.43
CA ASN A 308 -16.94 30.16 -13.83
C ASN A 308 -16.41 30.97 -12.63
N ASP A 309 -17.14 31.00 -11.50
CA ASP A 309 -16.69 31.67 -10.28
C ASP A 309 -15.42 31.03 -9.71
N TYR A 310 -15.35 29.71 -9.79
CA TYR A 310 -14.21 28.91 -9.38
C TYR A 310 -12.94 29.24 -10.20
N TYR A 311 -13.03 29.33 -11.50
CA TYR A 311 -11.89 29.66 -12.38
C TYR A 311 -11.43 31.10 -12.23
N GLN A 312 -12.34 32.04 -12.05
CA GLN A 312 -11.98 33.45 -11.86
C GLN A 312 -11.22 33.69 -10.56
N VAL A 313 -11.58 33.04 -9.47
CA VAL A 313 -10.88 33.14 -8.18
C VAL A 313 -9.51 32.50 -8.22
N LYS A 314 -9.34 31.41 -8.97
CA LYS A 314 -8.06 30.70 -9.10
C LYS A 314 -6.98 31.51 -9.81
N GLU A 315 -7.35 32.33 -10.78
CA GLU A 315 -6.41 33.13 -11.56
C GLU A 315 -5.84 34.32 -10.79
N ASN A 316 -6.57 34.86 -9.81
CA ASN A 316 -6.24 36.13 -9.21
C ASN A 316 -5.52 36.05 -7.83
N ASP A 317 -5.76 35.02 -7.02
CA ASP A 317 -5.12 34.90 -5.71
C ASP A 317 -5.34 33.50 -5.08
N ARG A 318 -4.26 32.79 -4.80
CA ARG A 318 -4.30 31.44 -4.22
C ARG A 318 -4.87 31.41 -2.80
N ALA A 319 -4.73 32.48 -2.03
CA ALA A 319 -5.27 32.57 -0.68
C ALA A 319 -6.80 32.80 -0.70
N SER A 320 -7.27 33.69 -1.59
CA SER A 320 -8.69 33.93 -1.82
C SER A 320 -9.40 32.70 -2.39
N PHE A 321 -8.72 31.96 -3.27
CA PHE A 321 -9.21 30.69 -3.81
C PHE A 321 -9.41 29.65 -2.72
N LYS A 322 -8.43 29.45 -1.83
CA LYS A 322 -8.51 28.49 -0.72
C LYS A 322 -9.67 28.87 0.22
N HIS A 323 -9.89 30.15 0.47
CA HIS A 323 -10.99 30.63 1.27
C HIS A 323 -12.36 30.41 0.60
N PHE A 324 -12.45 30.62 -0.68
CA PHE A 324 -13.64 30.33 -1.48
C PHE A 324 -14.01 28.84 -1.41
N VAL A 325 -13.06 27.95 -1.61
CA VAL A 325 -13.27 26.50 -1.55
C VAL A 325 -13.74 26.07 -0.17
N LEU A 326 -13.14 26.62 0.90
CA LEU A 326 -13.57 26.33 2.27
C LEU A 326 -15.01 26.80 2.54
N ASN A 327 -15.38 28.00 2.12
CA ASN A 327 -16.73 28.50 2.27
C ASN A 327 -17.76 27.70 1.47
N TRP A 328 -17.39 27.31 0.27
CA TRP A 328 -18.25 26.51 -0.60
C TRP A 328 -18.45 25.09 -0.08
N LEU A 329 -17.38 24.39 0.34
CA LEU A 329 -17.46 23.09 1.01
C LEU A 329 -18.30 23.18 2.29
N TYR A 330 -18.12 24.26 3.04
CA TYR A 330 -18.86 24.50 4.27
C TYR A 330 -20.38 24.67 3.99
N GLY A 331 -20.75 25.44 2.99
CA GLY A 331 -22.16 25.59 2.60
C GLY A 331 -22.82 24.27 2.18
N ARG A 332 -22.05 23.37 1.59
CA ARG A 332 -22.53 22.00 1.29
C ARG A 332 -22.63 21.12 2.54
N LEU A 333 -21.69 21.22 3.47
CA LEU A 333 -21.78 20.51 4.77
C LEU A 333 -23.01 20.96 5.57
N GLU A 334 -23.40 22.24 5.49
CA GLU A 334 -24.67 22.73 6.08
C GLU A 334 -25.91 22.10 5.45
N ASN A 335 -25.90 21.95 4.12
CA ASN A 335 -27.00 21.37 3.36
C ASN A 335 -27.13 19.84 3.53
N LEU A 336 -26.06 19.15 3.95
CA LEU A 336 -26.11 17.73 4.28
C LEU A 336 -26.93 17.44 5.55
N GLN A 337 -27.54 18.46 6.17
CA GLN A 337 -28.35 18.39 7.42
C GLN A 337 -27.67 17.63 8.57
N ASP A 338 -26.37 17.33 8.45
CA ASP A 338 -25.76 16.31 9.26
C ASP A 338 -24.78 16.91 10.27
N VAL A 339 -25.24 16.88 11.48
CA VAL A 339 -24.42 17.04 12.68
C VAL A 339 -23.16 16.12 12.64
N ASN A 340 -23.26 14.97 11.95
CA ASN A 340 -22.20 13.99 11.86
C ASN A 340 -20.99 14.46 11.04
N ALA A 341 -21.18 15.16 9.92
CA ALA A 341 -20.05 15.66 9.11
C ALA A 341 -19.17 16.65 9.89
N TYR A 342 -19.79 17.51 10.70
CA TYR A 342 -19.06 18.43 11.56
C TYR A 342 -18.30 17.68 12.67
N TYR A 343 -18.95 16.75 13.35
CA TYR A 343 -18.32 15.94 14.39
C TYR A 343 -17.22 15.06 13.82
N PHE A 344 -17.37 14.58 12.60
CA PHE A 344 -16.33 13.84 11.91
C PHE A 344 -15.05 14.67 11.74
N LEU A 345 -15.15 15.93 11.36
CA LEU A 345 -13.99 16.82 11.24
C LEU A 345 -13.49 17.31 12.60
N ASN A 346 -14.31 17.29 13.65
CA ASN A 346 -13.98 17.77 14.99
C ASN A 346 -13.67 16.62 15.96
N PHE A 347 -12.80 15.72 15.58
CA PHE A 347 -12.45 14.49 16.32
C PHE A 347 -11.42 14.67 17.44
N LEU A 348 -10.93 15.88 17.68
CA LEU A 348 -9.83 16.16 18.62
C LEU A 348 -10.15 15.83 20.07
N ASP A 349 -11.42 15.86 20.45
CA ASP A 349 -11.87 15.60 21.82
C ASP A 349 -11.60 14.17 22.28
N ASP A 350 -11.50 13.24 21.34
CA ASP A 350 -11.28 11.82 21.60
C ASP A 350 -9.81 11.45 21.77
N PHE A 351 -8.89 12.41 21.60
CA PHE A 351 -7.44 12.15 21.61
C PHE A 351 -6.75 12.76 22.84
N ASN A 352 -6.94 12.16 24.01
CA ASN A 352 -6.23 12.57 25.23
C ASN A 352 -4.71 12.34 25.17
N CYS A 353 -4.21 11.55 24.20
CA CYS A 353 -2.79 11.27 24.03
C CYS A 353 -2.06 12.25 23.11
N PHE A 354 -2.77 13.20 22.49
CA PHE A 354 -2.17 14.17 21.58
C PHE A 354 -1.94 15.51 22.29
N ASN A 355 -0.67 15.92 22.34
CA ASN A 355 -0.35 17.31 22.64
C ASN A 355 -0.80 18.17 21.45
N SER A 356 -2.03 18.65 21.47
CA SER A 356 -2.51 19.61 20.49
C SER A 356 -1.85 20.95 20.80
N ASN A 357 -0.75 21.28 20.13
CA ASN A 357 -0.27 22.67 20.04
C ASN A 357 -1.21 23.56 19.21
N GLN A 358 -2.31 23.02 18.72
CA GLN A 358 -3.36 23.77 18.06
C GLN A 358 -4.33 24.22 19.13
N SER A 359 -4.42 25.55 19.33
CA SER A 359 -5.39 26.16 20.20
C SER A 359 -6.79 25.62 19.90
N ASP A 360 -7.36 24.88 20.86
CA ASP A 360 -8.72 24.37 20.79
C ASP A 360 -9.69 25.54 20.82
N ILE A 361 -10.08 26.04 19.68
CA ILE A 361 -11.19 26.95 19.56
C ILE A 361 -12.42 26.07 19.36
N ARG A 362 -13.11 25.76 20.46
CA ARG A 362 -14.40 25.04 20.47
C ARG A 362 -15.52 26.02 20.28
N PRO A 363 -16.19 26.02 19.14
CA PRO A 363 -17.43 26.78 19.03
C PRO A 363 -18.50 26.19 19.94
N GLU A 364 -19.10 26.98 20.80
CA GLU A 364 -20.07 26.52 21.79
C GLU A 364 -21.45 26.15 21.20
N SER A 365 -21.78 26.66 20.02
CA SER A 365 -23.02 26.35 19.31
C SER A 365 -22.85 26.04 17.83
N LYS A 366 -23.83 25.37 17.22
CA LYS A 366 -23.84 25.08 15.79
C LYS A 366 -23.75 26.35 14.92
N LYS A 367 -24.41 27.45 15.34
CA LYS A 367 -24.40 28.76 14.66
C LYS A 367 -23.03 29.43 14.75
N GLU A 368 -22.37 29.36 15.90
CA GLU A 368 -21.02 29.90 16.12
C GLU A 368 -19.98 29.12 15.32
N LYS A 369 -20.17 27.82 15.21
CA LYS A 369 -19.34 26.92 14.37
C LYS A 369 -19.36 27.37 12.91
N VAL A 370 -20.55 27.63 12.37
CA VAL A 370 -20.75 28.15 11.00
C VAL A 370 -20.07 29.52 10.83
N TYR A 371 -20.25 30.38 11.79
CA TYR A 371 -19.72 31.73 11.76
C TYR A 371 -18.18 31.77 11.87
N TYR A 372 -17.60 30.87 12.66
CA TYR A 372 -16.16 30.70 12.79
C TYR A 372 -15.52 30.35 11.45
N PHE A 373 -16.07 29.41 10.72
CA PHE A 373 -15.60 29.03 9.37
C PHE A 373 -15.63 30.21 8.39
N ARG A 374 -16.72 30.98 8.41
CA ARG A 374 -16.89 32.11 7.49
C ARG A 374 -16.06 33.36 7.84
N LYS A 375 -15.63 33.49 9.11
CA LYS A 375 -14.84 34.65 9.55
C LYS A 375 -13.34 34.49 9.38
N THR A 376 -12.82 33.30 9.23
CA THR A 376 -11.38 33.10 9.07
C THR A 376 -10.92 33.62 7.74
N LYS A 377 -10.22 34.75 7.74
CA LYS A 377 -9.70 35.42 6.53
C LYS A 377 -8.50 34.71 5.91
N THR A 378 -7.88 33.79 6.63
CA THR A 378 -6.74 33.01 6.13
C THR A 378 -6.95 31.52 6.40
N PRO A 379 -6.74 30.65 5.43
CA PRO A 379 -6.91 29.19 5.57
C PRO A 379 -5.99 28.56 6.62
N LYS A 380 -4.90 29.24 6.99
CA LYS A 380 -3.98 28.80 8.06
C LYS A 380 -4.47 29.14 9.47
N ALA A 381 -5.42 30.01 9.61
CA ALA A 381 -5.95 30.46 10.90
C ALA A 381 -7.25 29.73 11.31
N GLY A 382 -7.78 28.87 10.45
CA GLY A 382 -8.97 28.05 10.74
C GLY A 382 -8.60 26.67 11.26
N PRO A 383 -9.54 25.97 11.93
CA PRO A 383 -9.29 24.61 12.45
C PRO A 383 -9.19 23.55 11.35
N PHE A 384 -9.41 23.93 10.10
CA PHE A 384 -9.43 23.02 8.95
C PHE A 384 -8.46 23.47 7.86
N ASP A 385 -7.87 22.49 7.19
CA ASP A 385 -7.02 22.67 6.02
C ASP A 385 -7.74 22.23 4.74
N CYS A 386 -7.26 22.77 3.61
CA CYS A 386 -7.74 22.41 2.28
C CYS A 386 -6.53 22.10 1.41
N TYR A 387 -6.47 20.91 0.83
CA TYR A 387 -5.32 20.50 0.03
C TYR A 387 -5.54 20.69 -1.47
N SER A 388 -6.72 20.47 -1.96
CA SER A 388 -7.12 20.65 -3.35
C SER A 388 -8.51 21.28 -3.41
N ASP A 389 -9.00 21.45 -4.60
CA ASP A 389 -10.27 22.10 -4.88
C ASP A 389 -11.49 21.36 -4.29
N ASP A 390 -11.29 20.15 -3.80
CA ASP A 390 -12.34 19.23 -3.41
C ASP A 390 -12.08 18.50 -2.08
N TYR A 391 -11.01 18.85 -1.36
CA TYR A 391 -10.63 18.17 -0.13
C TYR A 391 -10.43 19.11 1.06
N ILE A 392 -11.24 18.92 2.10
CA ILE A 392 -11.12 19.59 3.39
C ILE A 392 -10.75 18.57 4.46
N TYR A 393 -9.82 18.91 5.31
CA TYR A 393 -9.38 18.00 6.37
C TYR A 393 -8.93 18.73 7.64
N ARG A 394 -8.88 17.97 8.71
CA ARG A 394 -8.24 18.35 9.97
C ARG A 394 -7.29 17.25 10.38
N TYR A 395 -6.19 17.60 11.02
CA TYR A 395 -5.22 16.62 11.49
C TYR A 395 -4.69 16.90 12.89
N VAL A 396 -4.13 15.85 13.50
CA VAL A 396 -3.36 15.91 14.75
C VAL A 396 -2.05 15.18 14.57
N SER A 397 -1.01 15.58 15.30
CA SER A 397 0.25 14.83 15.34
C SER A 397 0.08 13.54 16.14
N ILE A 398 0.63 12.44 15.60
CA ILE A 398 0.59 11.11 16.21
C ILE A 398 1.96 10.64 16.71
N SER A 399 2.93 11.53 16.79
CA SER A 399 4.31 11.21 17.19
C SER A 399 4.42 10.53 18.57
N ASN A 400 3.40 10.66 19.40
CA ASN A 400 3.35 10.06 20.75
C ASN A 400 2.35 8.91 20.87
N CYS A 401 1.84 8.39 19.74
CA CYS A 401 0.82 7.34 19.76
C CYS A 401 1.41 5.99 19.37
N THR A 402 1.08 4.98 20.16
CA THR A 402 1.42 3.61 19.78
C THR A 402 0.55 3.14 18.61
N VAL A 403 1.06 2.16 17.86
CA VAL A 403 0.32 1.54 16.76
C VAL A 403 -1.01 0.95 17.23
N HIS A 404 -1.04 0.32 18.41
CA HIS A 404 -2.27 -0.22 19.00
C HIS A 404 -3.31 0.89 19.20
N THR A 405 -2.94 1.99 19.85
CA THR A 405 -3.85 3.13 20.07
C THR A 405 -4.36 3.74 18.76
N LEU A 406 -3.48 3.87 17.76
CA LEU A 406 -3.86 4.39 16.43
C LEU A 406 -4.82 3.44 15.71
N ARG A 407 -4.56 2.13 15.78
CA ARG A 407 -5.42 1.13 15.14
C ARG A 407 -6.82 1.11 15.75
N ASP A 408 -6.89 1.11 17.07
CA ASP A 408 -8.18 1.13 17.80
C ASP A 408 -8.97 2.41 17.51
N LYS A 409 -8.27 3.55 17.48
CA LYS A 409 -8.91 4.82 17.12
C LYS A 409 -9.43 4.79 15.67
N MET A 410 -8.62 4.35 14.73
CA MET A 410 -9.00 4.28 13.32
C MET A 410 -10.17 3.29 13.11
N LEU A 411 -10.14 2.15 13.78
CA LEU A 411 -11.23 1.17 13.77
C LEU A 411 -12.55 1.80 14.26
N ASN A 412 -12.52 2.46 15.42
CA ASN A 412 -13.70 3.09 16.01
C ASN A 412 -14.25 4.20 15.12
N ASP A 413 -13.40 5.03 14.54
CA ASP A 413 -13.80 6.11 13.63
C ASP A 413 -14.44 5.56 12.36
N ILE A 414 -13.85 4.50 11.77
CA ILE A 414 -14.42 3.82 10.61
C ILE A 414 -15.81 3.25 10.92
N LEU A 415 -15.94 2.51 12.02
CA LEU A 415 -17.21 1.91 12.41
C LEU A 415 -18.28 2.96 12.69
N ARG A 416 -17.90 4.05 13.37
CA ARG A 416 -18.79 5.17 13.65
C ARG A 416 -19.33 5.79 12.37
N ILE A 417 -18.47 6.03 11.37
CA ILE A 417 -18.90 6.59 10.08
C ILE A 417 -19.71 5.58 9.30
N PHE A 418 -19.21 4.36 9.18
CA PHE A 418 -19.86 3.32 8.39
C PHE A 418 -21.31 3.03 8.81
N TYR A 419 -21.58 2.99 10.13
CA TYR A 419 -22.93 2.73 10.65
C TYR A 419 -23.81 3.96 10.78
N ASN A 420 -23.24 5.16 10.75
CA ASN A 420 -24.01 6.41 10.90
C ASN A 420 -24.03 7.25 9.62
N LEU A 421 -23.55 6.71 8.49
CA LEU A 421 -23.81 7.35 7.20
C LEU A 421 -25.32 7.34 7.01
N PRO A 422 -25.95 8.51 6.83
CA PRO A 422 -27.38 8.55 6.59
C PRO A 422 -27.69 7.76 5.33
N ASP A 423 -28.70 6.91 5.39
CA ASP A 423 -29.41 6.44 4.20
C ASP A 423 -30.01 7.69 3.53
N LEU A 424 -29.21 8.35 2.75
CA LEU A 424 -29.63 9.46 1.90
C LEU A 424 -30.42 8.84 0.74
N SER A 425 -31.67 8.40 1.08
CA SER A 425 -32.70 8.03 0.12
C SER A 425 -33.13 9.24 -0.70
#